data_cab84e18d05514470b6bf1240b0cf528
#
_entry.id   cab84e18d05514470b6bf1240b0cf528
#
_cell.length_a   1.000
_cell.length_b   1.000
_cell.length_c   1.000
_cell.angle_alpha   90.00
_cell.angle_beta   90.00
_cell.angle_gamma   90.00
#
_symmetry.space_group_name_H-M   'P 1'
#
loop_
_entity.id
_entity.type
_entity.pdbx_description
1 polymer ?
#
loop_
_entity_poly.entity_id
_entity_poly.type
_entity_poly.pdbx_seq_one_letter_code
_entity_poly.pdbx_strand_id
1 'polypeptide(L)'
;EFYNAQIRDTLTVKASESVKLRFGLDYLFLKTDMSIKFPQLPKEGESQGMPSLDSVQLSEGKSMVENSVAGFFEMETRLFNRLTFVPGIRYDYFSRVNETALSPRMTLRGDVTEKWTLKGGVGLFYQEPSFDETDKIFGNPNLSLESAVHYSAGVEYSPLKHLTFDMTLFYKDLNNLVSRTSEIIERDGEIVLLRFNNGGEGRAYGMELLVRHEFANNFSGWISYTLSRAERKDFGSSGYRLFDYDQTHILTLLGEYQLPKNWSIGLRYRFVSGRLVTPRTGSVFNADRSVYEPIFGEANSQRMPSFHQLDLRIDKRWVFENWMFTAYLDLQNATNRQNAEGWRYNFDSSEKRIRAGLPIIPVIGLKGEF
;
A
#
# COMPACT_ATOMS: atom_id res chain seq x y z
N GLU A 1 -12.11 23.14 2.27
CA GLU A 1 -12.78 22.49 3.41
C GLU A 1 -12.99 21.01 3.08
N PHE A 2 -12.95 20.15 4.11
CA PHE A 2 -13.09 18.72 3.96
C PHE A 2 -14.08 18.18 4.98
N TYR A 3 -15.12 17.52 4.52
CA TYR A 3 -16.12 16.88 5.36
C TYR A 3 -16.17 15.39 5.01
N ASN A 4 -16.04 14.53 6.00
CA ASN A 4 -16.13 13.08 5.86
C ASN A 4 -17.13 12.56 6.91
N ALA A 5 -18.08 11.75 6.46
CA ALA A 5 -18.97 10.99 7.34
C ALA A 5 -19.05 9.55 6.85
N GLN A 6 -18.78 8.61 7.74
CA GLN A 6 -18.89 7.19 7.43
C GLN A 6 -19.78 6.50 8.45
N ILE A 7 -20.71 5.70 7.95
CA ILE A 7 -21.54 4.80 8.75
C ILE A 7 -21.25 3.38 8.27
N ARG A 8 -20.85 2.52 9.21
CA ARG A 8 -20.64 1.10 8.95
C ARG A 8 -21.34 0.29 10.02
N ASP A 9 -22.16 -0.66 9.61
CA ASP A 9 -22.81 -1.60 10.50
C ASP A 9 -22.61 -3.04 10.03
N THR A 10 -22.49 -3.97 10.98
CA THR A 10 -22.27 -5.38 10.68
C THR A 10 -23.07 -6.23 11.65
N LEU A 11 -24.02 -6.99 11.11
CA LEU A 11 -24.80 -7.97 11.83
C LEU A 11 -24.19 -9.37 11.65
N THR A 12 -23.86 -10.04 12.78
CA THR A 12 -23.41 -11.43 12.77
C THR A 12 -24.46 -12.31 13.42
N VAL A 13 -24.91 -13.31 12.69
CA VAL A 13 -25.92 -14.28 13.15
C VAL A 13 -25.28 -15.67 13.20
N LYS A 14 -25.30 -16.32 14.37
CA LYS A 14 -24.93 -17.73 14.50
C LYS A 14 -26.15 -18.59 14.12
N ALA A 15 -26.20 -19.04 12.86
CA ALA A 15 -27.32 -19.83 12.35
C ALA A 15 -27.28 -21.28 12.88
N SER A 16 -26.08 -21.83 13.12
CA SER A 16 -25.86 -23.12 13.80
C SER A 16 -24.48 -23.14 14.47
N GLU A 17 -24.11 -24.26 15.10
CA GLU A 17 -22.75 -24.43 15.66
C GLU A 17 -21.64 -24.34 14.59
N SER A 18 -21.95 -24.69 13.34
CA SER A 18 -21.03 -24.73 12.23
C SER A 18 -21.22 -23.62 11.20
N VAL A 19 -22.27 -22.77 11.35
CA VAL A 19 -22.60 -21.74 10.36
C VAL A 19 -22.80 -20.38 11.02
N LYS A 20 -22.00 -19.39 10.57
CA LYS A 20 -22.19 -17.97 10.89
C LYS A 20 -22.47 -17.18 9.64
N LEU A 21 -23.45 -16.31 9.69
CA LEU A 21 -23.80 -15.39 8.62
C LEU A 21 -23.43 -13.97 9.04
N ARG A 22 -22.82 -13.23 8.12
CA ARG A 22 -22.48 -11.81 8.32
C ARG A 22 -23.12 -10.98 7.22
N PHE A 23 -23.80 -9.93 7.63
CA PHE A 23 -24.39 -8.92 6.74
C PHE A 23 -23.81 -7.58 7.12
N GLY A 24 -23.39 -6.79 6.17
CA GLY A 24 -22.90 -5.45 6.47
C GLY A 24 -23.40 -4.43 5.47
N LEU A 25 -23.55 -3.21 5.98
CA LEU A 25 -23.82 -2.00 5.21
C LEU A 25 -22.70 -1.00 5.48
N ASP A 26 -22.30 -0.28 4.44
CA ASP A 26 -21.24 0.72 4.49
C ASP A 26 -21.69 1.93 3.67
N TYR A 27 -21.68 3.11 4.26
CA TYR A 27 -22.00 4.36 3.61
C TYR A 27 -20.90 5.35 3.88
N LEU A 28 -20.35 5.92 2.82
CA LEU A 28 -19.35 6.99 2.87
C LEU A 28 -19.89 8.23 2.18
N PHE A 29 -19.90 9.34 2.91
CA PHE A 29 -20.09 10.67 2.38
C PHE A 29 -18.78 11.44 2.47
N LEU A 30 -18.35 11.99 1.35
CA LEU A 30 -17.17 12.83 1.27
C LEU A 30 -17.53 14.12 0.53
N LYS A 31 -17.29 15.27 1.17
CA LYS A 31 -17.36 16.56 0.52
C LYS A 31 -16.02 17.27 0.65
N THR A 32 -15.45 17.66 -0.49
CA THR A 32 -14.20 18.41 -0.53
C THR A 32 -14.42 19.70 -1.30
N ASP A 33 -14.22 20.83 -0.63
CA ASP A 33 -14.16 22.14 -1.27
C ASP A 33 -12.69 22.55 -1.37
N MET A 34 -12.15 22.55 -2.58
CA MET A 34 -10.74 22.78 -2.84
C MET A 34 -10.56 23.99 -3.77
N SER A 35 -9.70 24.91 -3.37
CA SER A 35 -9.23 26.01 -4.22
C SER A 35 -7.72 25.96 -4.25
N ILE A 36 -7.18 25.32 -5.28
CA ILE A 36 -5.73 25.16 -5.43
C ILE A 36 -5.33 25.53 -6.86
N LYS A 37 -4.27 26.32 -6.94
CA LYS A 37 -3.56 26.58 -8.21
C LYS A 37 -2.20 25.93 -8.14
N PHE A 38 -2.05 24.78 -8.77
CA PHE A 38 -0.74 24.17 -8.94
C PHE A 38 -0.64 23.48 -10.31
N PRO A 39 0.57 23.35 -10.86
CA PRO A 39 0.76 22.62 -12.08
C PRO A 39 0.39 21.16 -11.91
N GLN A 40 -0.15 20.54 -12.94
CA GLN A 40 -0.50 19.12 -12.91
C GLN A 40 0.72 18.28 -12.56
N LEU A 41 0.59 17.46 -11.52
CA LEU A 41 1.63 16.54 -11.11
C LEU A 41 1.85 15.45 -12.17
N PRO A 42 3.10 15.04 -12.41
CA PRO A 42 3.39 13.93 -13.31
C PRO A 42 2.81 12.64 -12.74
N LYS A 43 2.25 11.80 -13.61
CA LYS A 43 1.81 10.47 -13.25
C LYS A 43 2.97 9.48 -13.11
N GLU A 44 2.62 8.35 -12.55
CA GLU A 44 3.43 7.14 -12.51
C GLU A 44 4.06 6.85 -13.88
N GLY A 45 5.39 6.65 -13.91
CA GLY A 45 6.14 6.41 -15.15
C GLY A 45 6.49 7.65 -15.96
N GLU A 46 5.95 8.82 -15.60
CA GLU A 46 6.38 10.08 -16.25
C GLU A 46 7.61 10.69 -15.64
N SER A 47 8.36 11.33 -16.50
CA SER A 47 9.48 12.16 -16.07
C SER A 47 8.96 13.37 -15.28
N GLN A 48 9.53 13.60 -14.10
CA GLN A 48 9.24 14.79 -13.28
C GLN A 48 9.97 16.01 -13.88
N GLY A 49 9.49 16.51 -15.03
CA GLY A 49 9.92 17.80 -15.56
C GLY A 49 9.57 18.91 -14.56
N MET A 50 10.32 20.02 -14.56
CA MET A 50 9.86 21.19 -13.81
C MET A 50 8.56 21.68 -14.43
N PRO A 51 7.51 21.96 -13.60
CA PRO A 51 6.30 22.59 -14.09
C PRO A 51 6.66 23.90 -14.80
N SER A 52 6.21 24.06 -16.04
CA SER A 52 6.37 25.33 -16.74
C SER A 52 5.36 26.35 -16.21
N LEU A 53 5.65 27.66 -16.37
CA LEU A 53 4.69 28.72 -16.10
C LEU A 53 3.41 28.57 -16.93
N ASP A 54 3.52 27.92 -18.11
CA ASP A 54 2.43 27.60 -19.03
C ASP A 54 1.85 26.19 -18.79
N SER A 55 2.29 25.49 -17.72
CA SER A 55 1.70 24.19 -17.38
C SER A 55 0.24 24.40 -17.00
N VAL A 56 -0.61 23.50 -17.49
CA VAL A 56 -2.04 23.51 -17.18
C VAL A 56 -2.22 23.51 -15.66
N GLN A 57 -2.88 24.52 -15.14
CA GLN A 57 -3.15 24.64 -13.71
C GLN A 57 -4.49 24.00 -13.37
N LEU A 58 -4.55 23.29 -12.25
CA LEU A 58 -5.81 22.83 -11.70
C LEU A 58 -6.71 24.03 -11.35
N SER A 59 -7.99 23.93 -11.73
CA SER A 59 -8.92 25.03 -11.67
C SER A 59 -9.23 25.51 -10.26
N GLU A 60 -9.58 26.77 -10.15
CA GLU A 60 -10.05 27.40 -8.94
C GLU A 60 -11.38 26.82 -8.44
N GLY A 61 -11.50 26.65 -7.14
CA GLY A 61 -12.76 26.53 -6.41
C GLY A 61 -13.71 25.41 -6.87
N LYS A 62 -13.34 24.13 -6.71
CA LYS A 62 -14.20 23.01 -7.01
C LYS A 62 -14.73 22.37 -5.75
N SER A 63 -16.07 22.30 -5.65
CA SER A 63 -16.75 21.48 -4.66
C SER A 63 -17.01 20.10 -5.25
N MET A 64 -16.62 19.07 -4.51
CA MET A 64 -16.82 17.67 -4.85
C MET A 64 -17.64 17.00 -3.78
N VAL A 65 -18.65 16.25 -4.20
CA VAL A 65 -19.46 15.42 -3.31
C VAL A 65 -19.38 14.01 -3.84
N GLU A 66 -19.02 13.10 -2.96
CA GLU A 66 -18.98 11.67 -3.23
C GLU A 66 -19.87 10.94 -2.23
N ASN A 67 -20.69 10.03 -2.74
CA ASN A 67 -21.56 9.15 -1.96
C ASN A 67 -21.28 7.72 -2.40
N SER A 68 -20.68 6.92 -1.55
CA SER A 68 -20.46 5.51 -1.83
C SER A 68 -21.31 4.66 -0.88
N VAL A 69 -22.06 3.73 -1.44
CA VAL A 69 -22.91 2.81 -0.69
C VAL A 69 -22.47 1.39 -1.00
N ALA A 70 -22.34 0.58 0.03
CA ALA A 70 -22.03 -0.83 -0.15
C ALA A 70 -22.81 -1.72 0.80
N GLY A 71 -23.11 -2.94 0.33
CA GLY A 71 -23.65 -4.00 1.13
C GLY A 71 -22.90 -5.30 0.89
N PHE A 72 -22.71 -6.11 1.93
CA PHE A 72 -22.07 -7.40 1.77
C PHE A 72 -22.78 -8.51 2.55
N PHE A 73 -22.59 -9.71 2.06
CA PHE A 73 -22.98 -10.94 2.71
C PHE A 73 -21.81 -11.93 2.71
N GLU A 74 -21.58 -12.58 3.84
CA GLU A 74 -20.58 -13.65 4.00
C GLU A 74 -21.20 -14.79 4.82
N MET A 75 -20.87 -16.02 4.44
CA MET A 75 -21.23 -17.22 5.17
C MET A 75 -19.96 -17.96 5.60
N GLU A 76 -19.67 -17.99 6.89
CA GLU A 76 -18.60 -18.83 7.43
C GLU A 76 -19.18 -20.20 7.79
N THR A 77 -18.72 -21.24 7.11
CA THR A 77 -19.17 -22.62 7.35
C THR A 77 -18.00 -23.48 7.74
N ARG A 78 -18.14 -24.21 8.86
CA ARG A 78 -17.16 -25.20 9.32
C ARG A 78 -17.64 -26.60 8.97
N LEU A 79 -16.93 -27.25 8.04
CA LEU A 79 -17.22 -28.59 7.56
C LEU A 79 -16.27 -29.60 8.23
N PHE A 80 -16.83 -30.75 8.67
CA PHE A 80 -16.06 -31.85 9.27
C PHE A 80 -15.12 -31.41 10.41
N ASN A 81 -15.43 -30.32 11.11
CA ASN A 81 -14.62 -29.69 12.17
C ASN A 81 -13.17 -29.31 11.78
N ARG A 82 -12.79 -29.44 10.50
CA ARG A 82 -11.44 -29.21 10.01
C ARG A 82 -11.35 -28.26 8.83
N LEU A 83 -12.44 -28.05 8.12
CA LEU A 83 -12.48 -27.22 6.93
C LEU A 83 -13.38 -26.03 7.17
N THR A 84 -12.83 -24.82 7.16
CA THR A 84 -13.58 -23.56 7.18
C THR A 84 -13.67 -23.02 5.75
N PHE A 85 -14.90 -22.82 5.28
CA PHE A 85 -15.22 -22.27 3.97
C PHE A 85 -15.98 -20.97 4.16
N VAL A 86 -15.52 -19.88 3.53
CA VAL A 86 -16.13 -18.55 3.64
C VAL A 86 -16.36 -17.96 2.26
N PRO A 87 -17.48 -18.28 1.61
CA PRO A 87 -17.95 -17.54 0.44
C PRO A 87 -18.52 -16.19 0.87
N GLY A 88 -18.38 -15.19 0.05
CA GLY A 88 -18.92 -13.86 0.27
C GLY A 88 -19.16 -13.12 -1.03
N ILE A 89 -20.03 -12.14 -0.97
CA ILE A 89 -20.35 -11.25 -2.07
C ILE A 89 -20.51 -9.84 -1.50
N ARG A 90 -19.99 -8.85 -2.22
CA ARG A 90 -20.15 -7.45 -1.91
C ARG A 90 -20.66 -6.70 -3.14
N TYR A 91 -21.62 -5.84 -2.93
CA TYR A 91 -22.14 -4.91 -3.91
C TYR A 91 -21.74 -3.50 -3.49
N ASP A 92 -21.17 -2.74 -4.41
CA ASP A 92 -20.74 -1.34 -4.22
C ASP A 92 -21.40 -0.46 -5.29
N TYR A 93 -21.79 0.76 -4.92
CA TYR A 93 -22.12 1.84 -5.82
C TYR A 93 -21.12 2.99 -5.62
N PHE A 94 -20.51 3.42 -6.70
CA PHE A 94 -19.51 4.50 -6.74
C PHE A 94 -20.09 5.72 -7.47
N SER A 95 -20.42 6.76 -6.72
CA SER A 95 -21.11 7.93 -7.29
C SER A 95 -20.22 8.77 -8.21
N ARG A 96 -18.89 8.74 -8.07
CA ARG A 96 -17.97 9.52 -8.87
C ARG A 96 -17.97 9.10 -10.34
N VAL A 97 -17.99 7.81 -10.60
CA VAL A 97 -18.06 7.22 -11.94
C VAL A 97 -19.48 6.77 -12.32
N ASN A 98 -20.42 6.87 -11.38
CA ASN A 98 -21.81 6.41 -11.53
C ASN A 98 -21.92 4.93 -11.97
N GLU A 99 -21.07 4.09 -11.36
CA GLU A 99 -21.02 2.66 -11.65
C GLU A 99 -21.29 1.82 -10.41
N THR A 100 -21.67 0.58 -10.65
CA THR A 100 -21.87 -0.45 -9.62
C THR A 100 -20.91 -1.60 -9.83
N ALA A 101 -20.51 -2.24 -8.75
CA ALA A 101 -19.63 -3.40 -8.80
C ALA A 101 -20.15 -4.54 -7.94
N LEU A 102 -19.98 -5.75 -8.42
CA LEU A 102 -20.26 -6.98 -7.68
C LEU A 102 -18.96 -7.74 -7.47
N SER A 103 -18.57 -7.89 -6.21
CA SER A 103 -17.28 -8.43 -5.77
C SER A 103 -17.44 -9.78 -5.06
N PRO A 104 -17.54 -10.90 -5.81
CA PRO A 104 -17.55 -12.22 -5.22
C PRO A 104 -16.16 -12.57 -4.67
N ARG A 105 -16.14 -13.28 -3.56
CA ARG A 105 -14.90 -13.77 -2.94
C ARG A 105 -15.13 -15.06 -2.19
N MET A 106 -14.07 -15.82 -2.02
CA MET A 106 -14.11 -17.10 -1.34
C MET A 106 -12.78 -17.34 -0.65
N THR A 107 -12.81 -17.79 0.60
CA THR A 107 -11.63 -18.28 1.30
C THR A 107 -11.86 -19.69 1.82
N LEU A 108 -10.78 -20.46 1.88
CA LEU A 108 -10.75 -21.82 2.37
C LEU A 108 -9.59 -21.98 3.35
N ARG A 109 -9.85 -22.61 4.50
CA ARG A 109 -8.83 -22.97 5.49
C ARG A 109 -9.11 -24.39 5.97
N GLY A 110 -8.14 -25.29 5.79
CA GLY A 110 -8.28 -26.68 6.14
C GLY A 110 -7.16 -27.15 7.06
N ASP A 111 -7.52 -27.70 8.23
CA ASP A 111 -6.58 -28.31 9.16
C ASP A 111 -6.31 -29.76 8.73
N VAL A 112 -5.19 -29.95 8.01
CA VAL A 112 -4.79 -31.28 7.52
C VAL A 112 -4.36 -32.19 8.68
N THR A 113 -3.64 -31.61 9.64
CA THR A 113 -3.27 -32.23 10.91
C THR A 113 -3.37 -31.19 12.02
N GLU A 114 -3.06 -31.56 13.26
CA GLU A 114 -2.98 -30.60 14.39
C GLU A 114 -1.88 -29.53 14.21
N LYS A 115 -0.93 -29.79 13.31
CA LYS A 115 0.23 -28.91 13.08
C LYS A 115 0.22 -28.24 11.72
N TRP A 116 -0.52 -28.75 10.76
CA TRP A 116 -0.52 -28.29 9.39
C TRP A 116 -1.90 -27.80 8.96
N THR A 117 -1.96 -26.55 8.50
CA THR A 117 -3.16 -25.93 7.92
C THR A 117 -2.85 -25.47 6.51
N LEU A 118 -3.71 -25.82 5.56
CA LEU A 118 -3.71 -25.26 4.22
C LEU A 118 -4.73 -24.13 4.14
N LYS A 119 -4.41 -23.08 3.39
CA LYS A 119 -5.30 -21.94 3.18
C LYS A 119 -5.23 -21.45 1.74
N GLY A 120 -6.33 -20.88 1.27
CA GLY A 120 -6.40 -20.30 -0.06
C GLY A 120 -7.57 -19.35 -0.20
N GLY A 121 -7.51 -18.52 -1.21
CA GLY A 121 -8.58 -17.57 -1.49
C GLY A 121 -8.52 -17.05 -2.90
N VAL A 122 -9.69 -16.67 -3.39
CA VAL A 122 -9.87 -15.94 -4.64
C VAL A 122 -10.93 -14.88 -4.43
N GLY A 123 -10.77 -13.73 -5.08
CA GLY A 123 -11.75 -12.66 -5.01
C GLY A 123 -11.57 -11.66 -6.13
N LEU A 124 -12.69 -11.08 -6.56
CA LEU A 124 -12.75 -9.97 -7.49
C LEU A 124 -12.98 -8.69 -6.68
N PHE A 125 -12.19 -7.66 -6.99
CA PHE A 125 -12.20 -6.38 -6.30
C PHE A 125 -12.26 -5.24 -7.32
N TYR A 126 -12.91 -4.14 -6.94
CA TYR A 126 -13.01 -2.94 -7.76
C TYR A 126 -12.53 -1.72 -7.00
N GLN A 127 -12.03 -0.76 -7.74
CA GLN A 127 -11.62 0.53 -7.25
C GLN A 127 -12.03 1.61 -8.25
N GLU A 128 -12.50 2.74 -7.76
CA GLU A 128 -12.74 3.88 -8.61
C GLU A 128 -11.44 4.62 -8.94
N PRO A 129 -11.32 5.23 -10.14
CA PRO A 129 -10.22 6.12 -10.47
C PRO A 129 -10.11 7.28 -9.49
N SER A 130 -8.92 7.87 -9.38
CA SER A 130 -8.69 9.03 -8.53
C SER A 130 -9.43 10.27 -9.06
N PHE A 131 -9.59 11.25 -8.17
CA PHE A 131 -10.31 12.48 -8.52
C PHE A 131 -9.70 13.25 -9.69
N ASP A 132 -8.39 13.42 -9.68
CA ASP A 132 -7.65 14.11 -10.74
C ASP A 132 -7.74 13.38 -12.10
N GLU A 133 -7.93 12.07 -12.08
CA GLU A 133 -8.12 11.25 -13.30
C GLU A 133 -9.52 11.43 -13.90
N THR A 134 -10.55 11.61 -13.06
CA THR A 134 -11.95 11.79 -13.51
C THR A 134 -12.33 13.27 -13.73
N ASP A 135 -11.40 14.19 -13.50
CA ASP A 135 -11.66 15.61 -13.67
C ASP A 135 -12.04 15.96 -15.12
N LYS A 136 -13.02 16.84 -15.32
CA LYS A 136 -13.52 17.21 -16.66
C LYS A 136 -12.52 17.99 -17.50
N ILE A 137 -11.61 18.75 -16.85
CA ILE A 137 -10.65 19.61 -17.52
C ILE A 137 -9.31 18.91 -17.70
N PHE A 138 -8.84 18.24 -16.63
CA PHE A 138 -7.49 17.67 -16.56
C PHE A 138 -7.45 16.15 -16.67
N GLY A 139 -8.58 15.51 -16.64
CA GLY A 139 -8.72 14.07 -16.66
C GLY A 139 -9.66 13.58 -17.76
N ASN A 140 -10.34 12.48 -17.46
CA ASN A 140 -11.37 11.88 -18.28
C ASN A 140 -12.57 11.50 -17.42
N PRO A 141 -13.70 12.23 -17.49
CA PRO A 141 -14.90 11.93 -16.69
C PRO A 141 -15.60 10.61 -17.08
N ASN A 142 -15.19 9.98 -18.19
CA ASN A 142 -15.76 8.73 -18.70
C ASN A 142 -14.92 7.51 -18.32
N LEU A 143 -14.03 7.63 -17.31
CA LEU A 143 -13.31 6.49 -16.78
C LEU A 143 -14.24 5.55 -16.03
N SER A 144 -14.01 4.26 -16.22
CA SER A 144 -14.71 3.16 -15.53
C SER A 144 -13.89 2.66 -14.33
N LEU A 145 -14.51 1.78 -13.53
CA LEU A 145 -13.85 1.14 -12.41
C LEU A 145 -12.63 0.30 -12.85
N GLU A 146 -11.56 0.43 -12.11
CA GLU A 146 -10.44 -0.50 -12.16
C GLU A 146 -10.82 -1.80 -11.45
N SER A 147 -10.28 -2.94 -11.89
CA SER A 147 -10.57 -4.23 -11.30
C SER A 147 -9.34 -5.08 -11.03
N ALA A 148 -9.44 -5.95 -10.04
CA ALA A 148 -8.38 -6.87 -9.67
C ALA A 148 -8.92 -8.23 -9.26
N VAL A 149 -8.41 -9.31 -9.87
CA VAL A 149 -8.64 -10.66 -9.38
C VAL A 149 -7.45 -11.08 -8.53
N HIS A 150 -7.70 -11.39 -7.26
CA HIS A 150 -6.67 -11.85 -6.34
C HIS A 150 -6.76 -13.35 -6.15
N TYR A 151 -5.62 -14.03 -6.23
CA TYR A 151 -5.44 -15.44 -5.92
C TYR A 151 -4.40 -15.58 -4.81
N SER A 152 -4.67 -16.47 -3.86
CA SER A 152 -3.71 -16.79 -2.82
C SER A 152 -3.77 -18.27 -2.45
N ALA A 153 -2.61 -18.85 -2.14
CA ALA A 153 -2.49 -20.19 -1.59
C ALA A 153 -1.37 -20.21 -0.54
N GLY A 154 -1.60 -20.85 0.57
CA GLY A 154 -0.63 -20.85 1.65
C GLY A 154 -0.69 -22.08 2.54
N VAL A 155 0.37 -22.23 3.33
CA VAL A 155 0.51 -23.26 4.33
C VAL A 155 0.97 -22.66 5.65
N GLU A 156 0.37 -23.12 6.73
CA GLU A 156 0.76 -22.79 8.09
C GLU A 156 1.25 -24.07 8.77
N TYR A 157 2.38 -23.98 9.46
CA TYR A 157 2.96 -25.07 10.22
C TYR A 157 3.26 -24.62 11.65
N SER A 158 2.62 -25.25 12.61
CA SER A 158 2.77 -24.98 14.05
C SER A 158 3.38 -26.22 14.76
N PRO A 159 4.72 -26.37 14.73
CA PRO A 159 5.39 -27.53 15.37
C PRO A 159 5.22 -27.51 16.90
N LEU A 160 5.16 -26.31 17.49
CA LEU A 160 5.02 -26.05 18.91
C LEU A 160 3.88 -25.04 19.12
N LYS A 161 3.27 -25.03 20.32
CA LYS A 161 2.16 -24.11 20.63
C LYS A 161 2.51 -22.63 20.48
N HIS A 162 3.78 -22.29 20.66
CA HIS A 162 4.27 -20.91 20.61
C HIS A 162 5.07 -20.58 19.33
N LEU A 163 5.19 -21.51 18.38
CA LEU A 163 5.96 -21.29 17.16
C LEU A 163 5.11 -21.63 15.92
N THR A 164 4.95 -20.64 15.06
CA THR A 164 4.20 -20.76 13.80
C THR A 164 5.04 -20.29 12.63
N PHE A 165 5.04 -21.08 11.57
CA PHE A 165 5.56 -20.73 10.24
C PHE A 165 4.36 -20.60 9.32
N ASP A 166 4.28 -19.50 8.60
CA ASP A 166 3.22 -19.21 7.64
C ASP A 166 3.86 -18.80 6.32
N MET A 167 3.51 -19.48 5.24
CA MET A 167 3.94 -19.13 3.89
C MET A 167 2.71 -18.98 3.00
N THR A 168 2.62 -17.87 2.28
CA THR A 168 1.55 -17.58 1.33
C THR A 168 2.14 -17.14 0.00
N LEU A 169 1.71 -17.77 -1.09
CA LEU A 169 1.91 -17.32 -2.46
C LEU A 169 0.70 -16.49 -2.88
N PHE A 170 0.91 -15.43 -3.62
CA PHE A 170 -0.17 -14.61 -4.16
C PHE A 170 0.09 -14.22 -5.62
N TYR A 171 -1.00 -14.04 -6.35
CA TYR A 171 -1.05 -13.45 -7.67
C TYR A 171 -2.26 -12.53 -7.78
N LYS A 172 -2.04 -11.32 -8.31
CA LYS A 172 -3.09 -10.34 -8.58
C LYS A 172 -3.04 -10.00 -10.06
N ASP A 173 -4.17 -10.16 -10.72
CA ASP A 173 -4.38 -9.76 -12.11
C ASP A 173 -5.19 -8.46 -12.10
N LEU A 174 -4.62 -7.41 -12.68
CA LEU A 174 -5.15 -6.05 -12.62
C LEU A 174 -5.61 -5.65 -14.01
N ASN A 175 -6.86 -5.23 -14.14
CA ASN A 175 -7.48 -4.93 -15.41
C ASN A 175 -8.18 -3.56 -15.36
N ASN A 176 -8.36 -2.95 -16.52
CA ASN A 176 -8.97 -1.63 -16.67
C ASN A 176 -8.27 -0.54 -15.86
N LEU A 177 -6.96 -0.68 -15.65
CA LEU A 177 -6.20 0.33 -14.91
C LEU A 177 -6.19 1.65 -15.67
N VAL A 178 -6.27 2.73 -14.92
CA VAL A 178 -6.14 4.05 -15.51
C VAL A 178 -4.72 4.22 -16.05
N SER A 179 -4.63 4.47 -17.32
CA SER A 179 -3.39 4.65 -18.06
C SER A 179 -3.41 5.99 -18.82
N ARG A 180 -2.24 6.56 -19.04
CA ARG A 180 -2.13 7.76 -19.89
C ARG A 180 -2.37 7.45 -21.34
N THR A 181 -3.00 8.39 -22.01
CA THR A 181 -3.22 8.37 -23.44
C THR A 181 -3.00 9.76 -24.03
N SER A 182 -2.68 9.79 -25.31
CA SER A 182 -2.60 11.03 -26.12
C SER A 182 -3.73 11.07 -27.15
N GLU A 183 -4.81 10.33 -26.93
CA GLU A 183 -5.96 10.31 -27.82
C GLU A 183 -6.65 11.68 -27.82
N ILE A 184 -7.05 12.10 -29.01
CA ILE A 184 -7.80 13.33 -29.23
C ILE A 184 -9.24 12.95 -29.50
N ILE A 185 -10.15 13.52 -28.72
CA ILE A 185 -11.59 13.28 -28.86
C ILE A 185 -12.33 14.61 -29.11
N GLU A 186 -13.48 14.55 -29.71
CA GLU A 186 -14.44 15.64 -29.75
C GLU A 186 -15.38 15.53 -28.55
N ARG A 187 -15.48 16.58 -27.76
CA ARG A 187 -16.37 16.68 -26.59
C ARG A 187 -17.08 18.04 -26.64
N ASP A 188 -18.41 18.01 -26.68
CA ASP A 188 -19.26 19.22 -26.72
C ASP A 188 -18.92 20.17 -27.89
N GLY A 189 -18.44 19.62 -29.03
CA GLY A 189 -18.03 20.37 -30.21
C GLY A 189 -16.61 20.93 -30.15
N GLU A 190 -15.86 20.63 -29.09
CA GLU A 190 -14.44 21.04 -28.94
C GLU A 190 -13.51 19.81 -29.06
N ILE A 191 -12.35 20.03 -29.65
CA ILE A 191 -11.28 19.03 -29.72
C ILE A 191 -10.54 19.03 -28.39
N VAL A 192 -10.62 17.92 -27.65
CA VAL A 192 -10.02 17.77 -26.34
C VAL A 192 -8.99 16.64 -26.35
N LEU A 193 -7.83 16.87 -25.74
CA LEU A 193 -6.84 15.83 -25.49
C LEU A 193 -7.31 14.97 -24.32
N LEU A 194 -7.59 13.70 -24.61
CA LEU A 194 -7.89 12.70 -23.57
C LEU A 194 -6.59 12.32 -22.88
N ARG A 195 -6.48 12.60 -21.59
CA ARG A 195 -5.23 12.36 -20.84
C ARG A 195 -5.15 10.97 -20.24
N PHE A 196 -6.30 10.35 -20.00
CA PHE A 196 -6.41 9.06 -19.34
C PHE A 196 -7.49 8.21 -20.00
N ASN A 197 -7.25 6.89 -20.04
CA ASN A 197 -8.22 5.87 -20.39
C ASN A 197 -8.05 4.64 -19.47
N ASN A 198 -8.97 3.67 -19.56
CA ASN A 198 -8.89 2.40 -18.81
C ASN A 198 -8.18 1.29 -19.60
N GLY A 199 -7.20 1.62 -20.43
CA GLY A 199 -6.48 0.66 -21.27
C GLY A 199 -5.24 0.05 -20.59
N GLY A 200 -4.99 0.37 -19.33
CA GLY A 200 -3.88 -0.18 -18.57
C GLY A 200 -4.16 -1.59 -18.02
N GLU A 201 -3.13 -2.40 -17.96
CA GLU A 201 -3.10 -3.72 -17.35
C GLU A 201 -2.00 -3.79 -16.30
N GLY A 202 -2.11 -4.69 -15.33
CA GLY A 202 -1.08 -4.88 -14.33
C GLY A 202 -1.06 -6.29 -13.76
N ARG A 203 0.01 -6.63 -13.07
CA ARG A 203 0.09 -7.84 -12.28
C ARG A 203 1.00 -7.63 -11.07
N ALA A 204 0.63 -8.26 -9.97
CA ALA A 204 1.49 -8.31 -8.79
C ALA A 204 1.51 -9.73 -8.26
N TYR A 205 2.69 -10.27 -8.01
CA TYR A 205 2.85 -11.65 -7.55
C TYR A 205 4.04 -11.79 -6.62
N GLY A 206 3.99 -12.82 -5.79
CA GLY A 206 5.06 -13.03 -4.85
C GLY A 206 4.78 -14.08 -3.80
N MET A 207 5.63 -14.04 -2.78
CA MET A 207 5.59 -14.91 -1.62
C MET A 207 5.73 -14.07 -0.35
N GLU A 208 4.92 -14.38 0.64
CA GLU A 208 5.02 -13.86 2.00
C GLU A 208 5.38 -15.01 2.95
N LEU A 209 6.35 -14.78 3.81
CA LEU A 209 6.79 -15.70 4.85
C LEU A 209 6.72 -15.00 6.20
N LEU A 210 6.03 -15.61 7.17
CA LEU A 210 5.98 -15.16 8.55
C LEU A 210 6.41 -16.31 9.46
N VAL A 211 7.40 -16.04 10.30
CA VAL A 211 7.77 -16.90 11.42
C VAL A 211 7.43 -16.14 12.70
N ARG A 212 6.52 -16.65 13.50
CA ARG A 212 6.09 -16.02 14.74
C ARG A 212 6.38 -16.93 15.93
N HIS A 213 7.07 -16.36 16.92
CA HIS A 213 7.27 -16.96 18.22
C HIS A 213 6.49 -16.15 19.24
N GLU A 214 5.41 -16.72 19.75
CA GLU A 214 4.64 -16.16 20.87
C GLU A 214 5.46 -16.24 22.15
N PHE A 215 5.09 -15.44 23.15
CA PHE A 215 5.88 -15.35 24.36
C PHE A 215 6.06 -16.73 25.04
N ALA A 216 7.30 -17.21 25.04
CA ALA A 216 7.73 -18.43 25.73
C ALA A 216 9.23 -18.34 26.02
N ASN A 217 9.67 -18.91 27.14
CA ASN A 217 11.08 -18.88 27.54
C ASN A 217 11.68 -17.47 27.58
N ASN A 218 10.91 -16.49 28.06
CA ASN A 218 11.27 -15.06 28.13
C ASN A 218 11.50 -14.38 26.78
N PHE A 219 11.15 -15.01 25.68
CA PHE A 219 11.31 -14.47 24.33
C PHE A 219 9.98 -14.39 23.61
N SER A 220 9.77 -13.31 22.86
CA SER A 220 8.74 -13.17 21.84
C SER A 220 9.30 -12.46 20.63
N GLY A 221 8.77 -12.75 19.44
CA GLY A 221 9.21 -12.07 18.24
C GLY A 221 8.63 -12.66 16.97
N TRP A 222 8.95 -12.01 15.86
CA TRP A 222 8.56 -12.50 14.54
C TRP A 222 9.53 -12.04 13.47
N ILE A 223 9.55 -12.80 12.39
CA ILE A 223 10.27 -12.52 11.16
C ILE A 223 9.22 -12.48 10.05
N SER A 224 9.11 -11.40 9.33
CA SER A 224 8.29 -11.28 8.13
C SER A 224 9.19 -11.00 6.94
N TYR A 225 9.02 -11.77 5.87
CA TYR A 225 9.72 -11.57 4.62
C TYR A 225 8.75 -11.64 3.45
N THR A 226 8.78 -10.62 2.60
CA THR A 226 8.03 -10.57 1.35
C THR A 226 9.00 -10.52 0.19
N LEU A 227 8.81 -11.43 -0.76
CA LEU A 227 9.41 -11.37 -2.09
C LEU A 227 8.28 -11.11 -3.08
N SER A 228 8.30 -9.96 -3.75
CA SER A 228 7.21 -9.58 -4.65
C SER A 228 7.71 -8.86 -5.89
N ARG A 229 6.89 -8.91 -6.93
CA ARG A 229 7.07 -8.13 -8.15
C ARG A 229 5.73 -7.54 -8.55
N ALA A 230 5.72 -6.24 -8.82
CA ALA A 230 4.57 -5.50 -9.32
C ALA A 230 4.92 -4.85 -10.66
N GLU A 231 4.08 -5.08 -11.66
CA GLU A 231 4.30 -4.64 -13.03
C GLU A 231 3.02 -4.02 -13.59
N ARG A 232 3.21 -3.03 -14.46
CA ARG A 232 2.14 -2.38 -15.21
C ARG A 232 2.47 -2.38 -16.69
N LYS A 233 1.42 -2.42 -17.51
CA LYS A 233 1.47 -2.24 -18.96
C LYS A 233 0.53 -1.09 -19.28
N ASP A 234 1.11 0.01 -19.77
CA ASP A 234 0.36 1.19 -20.11
C ASP A 234 -0.33 1.01 -21.48
N PHE A 235 -1.41 1.76 -21.71
CA PHE A 235 -2.13 1.76 -22.98
C PHE A 235 -1.20 2.01 -24.18
N GLY A 236 -1.31 1.17 -25.20
CA GLY A 236 -0.45 1.25 -26.39
C GLY A 236 0.99 0.74 -26.19
N SER A 237 1.36 0.32 -25.00
CA SER A 237 2.66 -0.29 -24.72
C SER A 237 2.71 -1.74 -25.15
N SER A 238 3.87 -2.20 -25.65
CA SER A 238 4.07 -3.59 -26.07
C SER A 238 4.46 -4.52 -24.90
N GLY A 239 4.81 -4.00 -23.72
CA GLY A 239 5.34 -4.79 -22.62
C GLY A 239 5.02 -4.25 -21.23
N TYR A 240 5.26 -5.11 -20.24
CA TYR A 240 5.17 -4.75 -18.83
C TYR A 240 6.44 -4.01 -18.39
N ARG A 241 6.27 -2.95 -17.61
CA ARG A 241 7.33 -2.27 -16.85
C ARG A 241 7.13 -2.48 -15.36
N LEU A 242 8.17 -2.27 -14.56
CA LEU A 242 8.03 -2.26 -13.11
C LEU A 242 7.16 -1.08 -12.65
N PHE A 243 6.29 -1.37 -11.71
CA PHE A 243 5.43 -0.36 -11.07
C PHE A 243 6.24 0.50 -10.10
N ASP A 244 5.94 1.79 -9.98
CA ASP A 244 6.68 2.76 -9.15
C ASP A 244 6.86 2.32 -7.70
N TYR A 245 5.87 1.61 -7.17
CA TYR A 245 5.88 1.09 -5.80
C TYR A 245 6.38 -0.36 -5.69
N ASP A 246 7.01 -0.91 -6.74
CA ASP A 246 7.60 -2.24 -6.64
C ASP A 246 8.75 -2.24 -5.63
N GLN A 247 8.61 -3.09 -4.62
CA GLN A 247 9.62 -3.37 -3.61
C GLN A 247 9.87 -4.88 -3.56
N THR A 248 10.89 -5.33 -4.30
CA THR A 248 11.14 -6.77 -4.50
C THR A 248 11.36 -7.52 -3.19
N HIS A 249 12.09 -6.93 -2.24
CA HIS A 249 12.38 -7.55 -0.95
C HIS A 249 11.98 -6.63 0.19
N ILE A 250 11.18 -7.15 1.12
CA ILE A 250 10.84 -6.50 2.38
C ILE A 250 11.09 -7.52 3.48
N LEU A 251 12.02 -7.23 4.40
CA LEU A 251 12.30 -8.04 5.58
C LEU A 251 12.09 -7.20 6.83
N THR A 252 11.36 -7.73 7.77
CA THR A 252 11.24 -7.14 9.11
C THR A 252 11.49 -8.24 10.15
N LEU A 253 12.39 -7.95 11.07
CA LEU A 253 12.65 -8.76 12.25
C LEU A 253 12.24 -7.95 13.47
N LEU A 254 11.52 -8.56 14.38
CA LEU A 254 11.18 -7.99 15.69
C LEU A 254 11.39 -9.06 16.74
N GLY A 255 12.08 -8.70 17.80
CA GLY A 255 12.27 -9.60 18.95
C GLY A 255 12.35 -8.83 20.25
N GLU A 256 11.82 -9.41 21.30
CA GLU A 256 11.91 -8.93 22.66
C GLU A 256 12.33 -10.08 23.58
N TYR A 257 13.27 -9.81 24.46
CA TYR A 257 13.71 -10.74 25.47
C TYR A 257 13.58 -10.13 26.85
N GLN A 258 12.89 -10.86 27.73
CA GLN A 258 12.73 -10.46 29.14
C GLN A 258 13.89 -10.96 29.98
N LEU A 259 14.56 -10.03 30.60
CA LEU A 259 15.67 -10.25 31.52
C LEU A 259 15.18 -10.29 32.96
N PRO A 260 15.97 -10.87 33.90
CA PRO A 260 15.67 -10.82 35.32
C PRO A 260 15.45 -9.39 35.85
N LYS A 261 14.71 -9.26 36.95
CA LYS A 261 14.41 -7.98 37.59
C LYS A 261 13.64 -6.98 36.72
N ASN A 262 12.72 -7.48 35.87
CA ASN A 262 11.84 -6.69 35.01
C ASN A 262 12.57 -5.74 34.05
N TRP A 263 13.69 -6.15 33.51
CA TRP A 263 14.29 -5.56 32.36
C TRP A 263 13.78 -6.26 31.10
N SER A 264 13.64 -5.53 29.99
CA SER A 264 13.46 -6.13 28.67
C SER A 264 14.36 -5.44 27.64
N ILE A 265 14.77 -6.20 26.63
CA ILE A 265 15.54 -5.71 25.49
C ILE A 265 14.77 -6.04 24.25
N GLY A 266 14.49 -5.02 23.44
CA GLY A 266 13.83 -5.13 22.15
C GLY A 266 14.77 -4.81 20.99
N LEU A 267 14.55 -5.50 19.87
CA LEU A 267 15.25 -5.27 18.62
C LEU A 267 14.23 -5.23 17.49
N ARG A 268 14.35 -4.24 16.61
CA ARG A 268 13.65 -4.19 15.32
C ARG A 268 14.65 -3.94 14.20
N TYR A 269 14.66 -4.80 13.21
CA TYR A 269 15.44 -4.59 12.00
C TYR A 269 14.51 -4.58 10.79
N ARG A 270 14.71 -3.61 9.89
CA ARG A 270 14.02 -3.52 8.61
C ARG A 270 15.02 -3.45 7.47
N PHE A 271 14.76 -4.23 6.45
CA PHE A 271 15.40 -4.15 5.15
C PHE A 271 14.33 -4.02 4.07
N VAL A 272 14.48 -3.06 3.16
CA VAL A 272 13.58 -2.88 2.03
C VAL A 272 14.40 -2.58 0.78
N SER A 273 14.10 -3.24 -0.33
CA SER A 273 14.66 -2.91 -1.65
C SER A 273 14.42 -1.45 -1.96
N GLY A 274 15.40 -0.79 -2.53
CA GLY A 274 15.29 0.60 -2.95
C GLY A 274 14.11 0.81 -3.89
N ARG A 275 13.40 1.92 -3.71
CA ARG A 275 12.33 2.31 -4.62
C ARG A 275 12.85 2.54 -6.02
N LEU A 276 12.00 2.35 -7.01
CA LEU A 276 12.31 2.64 -8.40
C LEU A 276 12.38 4.15 -8.63
N VAL A 277 13.21 4.54 -9.56
CA VAL A 277 13.34 5.93 -10.01
C VAL A 277 13.64 5.96 -11.53
N THR A 278 13.09 6.95 -12.20
CA THR A 278 13.48 7.31 -13.56
C THR A 278 14.77 8.14 -13.49
N PRO A 279 15.89 7.66 -14.04
CA PRO A 279 17.16 8.37 -13.93
C PRO A 279 17.16 9.64 -14.78
N ARG A 280 17.86 10.68 -14.30
CA ARG A 280 18.25 11.79 -15.17
C ARG A 280 19.53 11.40 -15.90
N THR A 281 19.50 11.43 -17.23
CA THR A 281 20.61 11.06 -18.10
C THR A 281 21.43 12.26 -18.57
N GLY A 282 20.89 13.47 -18.41
CA GLY A 282 21.54 14.71 -18.76
C GLY A 282 20.63 15.91 -18.58
N SER A 283 20.98 17.02 -19.16
CA SER A 283 20.15 18.23 -19.23
C SER A 283 20.43 19.04 -20.47
N VAL A 284 19.45 19.86 -20.88
CA VAL A 284 19.59 20.85 -21.98
C VAL A 284 19.33 22.24 -21.41
N PHE A 285 20.18 23.20 -21.78
CA PHE A 285 19.96 24.59 -21.39
C PHE A 285 18.84 25.20 -22.23
N ASN A 286 17.80 25.66 -21.57
CA ASN A 286 16.71 26.42 -22.15
C ASN A 286 17.04 27.93 -22.04
N ALA A 287 17.40 28.57 -23.14
CA ALA A 287 17.83 29.97 -23.16
C ALA A 287 16.69 30.95 -22.84
N ASP A 288 15.45 30.61 -23.21
CA ASP A 288 14.28 31.47 -22.98
C ASP A 288 13.92 31.59 -21.50
N ARG A 289 14.23 30.54 -20.73
CA ARG A 289 13.96 30.44 -19.31
C ARG A 289 15.20 30.58 -18.43
N SER A 290 16.38 30.59 -19.04
CA SER A 290 17.68 30.59 -18.34
C SER A 290 17.81 29.45 -17.30
N VAL A 291 17.31 28.26 -17.62
CA VAL A 291 17.35 27.06 -16.78
C VAL A 291 17.81 25.82 -17.55
N TYR A 292 18.38 24.86 -16.85
CA TYR A 292 18.67 23.54 -17.39
C TYR A 292 17.45 22.63 -17.21
N GLU A 293 16.90 22.13 -18.30
CA GLU A 293 15.82 21.14 -18.31
C GLU A 293 16.40 19.73 -18.29
N PRO A 294 16.00 18.86 -17.34
CA PRO A 294 16.56 17.52 -17.25
C PRO A 294 16.09 16.62 -18.38
N ILE A 295 17.00 15.81 -18.91
CA ILE A 295 16.70 14.70 -19.80
C ILE A 295 16.55 13.46 -18.94
N PHE A 296 15.44 12.74 -19.11
CA PHE A 296 15.15 11.53 -18.37
C PHE A 296 15.43 10.27 -19.20
N GLY A 297 15.88 9.23 -18.55
CA GLY A 297 16.02 7.91 -19.13
C GLY A 297 14.71 7.13 -19.13
N GLU A 298 14.81 5.82 -19.31
CA GLU A 298 13.67 4.92 -19.27
C GLU A 298 12.98 4.94 -17.87
N ALA A 299 11.64 4.94 -17.89
CA ALA A 299 10.85 4.98 -16.66
C ALA A 299 11.17 3.81 -15.74
N ASN A 300 11.39 4.10 -14.45
CA ASN A 300 11.64 3.09 -13.42
C ASN A 300 12.82 2.14 -13.68
N SER A 301 13.78 2.55 -14.52
CA SER A 301 14.92 1.72 -14.89
C SER A 301 16.02 1.58 -13.83
N GLN A 302 15.99 2.40 -12.77
CA GLN A 302 16.97 2.34 -11.69
C GLN A 302 16.30 2.17 -10.33
N ARG A 303 17.02 1.55 -9.39
CA ARG A 303 16.63 1.49 -7.99
C ARG A 303 17.52 2.40 -7.14
N MET A 304 16.88 3.05 -6.16
CA MET A 304 17.59 3.70 -5.06
C MET A 304 18.37 2.66 -4.24
N PRO A 305 19.41 3.08 -3.49
CA PRO A 305 20.01 2.22 -2.48
C PRO A 305 18.96 1.64 -1.52
N SER A 306 19.17 0.38 -1.12
CA SER A 306 18.26 -0.31 -0.20
C SER A 306 18.22 0.38 1.16
N PHE A 307 17.04 0.39 1.76
CA PHE A 307 16.79 0.86 3.11
C PHE A 307 17.18 -0.19 4.13
N HIS A 308 17.92 0.20 5.18
CA HIS A 308 18.23 -0.62 6.33
C HIS A 308 18.07 0.22 7.60
N GLN A 309 17.41 -0.32 8.60
CA GLN A 309 17.29 0.34 9.89
C GLN A 309 17.30 -0.71 11.00
N LEU A 310 18.16 -0.49 11.97
CA LEU A 310 18.21 -1.24 13.22
C LEU A 310 17.80 -0.32 14.36
N ASP A 311 16.76 -0.70 15.08
CA ASP A 311 16.32 -0.02 16.30
C ASP A 311 16.53 -0.95 17.49
N LEU A 312 17.02 -0.38 18.58
CA LEU A 312 17.30 -1.08 19.82
C LEU A 312 16.54 -0.41 20.95
N ARG A 313 15.91 -1.19 21.78
CA ARG A 313 15.14 -0.69 22.92
C ARG A 313 15.50 -1.44 24.17
N ILE A 314 15.61 -0.72 25.27
CA ILE A 314 15.77 -1.27 26.61
C ILE A 314 14.72 -0.64 27.52
N ASP A 315 14.00 -1.46 28.24
CA ASP A 315 12.97 -1.05 29.21
C ASP A 315 13.33 -1.56 30.60
N LYS A 316 13.00 -0.74 31.60
CA LYS A 316 12.99 -1.13 33.01
C LYS A 316 11.63 -0.84 33.58
N ARG A 317 10.99 -1.89 34.15
CA ARG A 317 9.69 -1.80 34.80
C ARG A 317 9.83 -1.96 36.31
N TRP A 318 9.16 -1.09 37.05
CA TRP A 318 8.96 -1.20 38.49
C TRP A 318 7.47 -1.48 38.74
N VAL A 319 7.19 -2.50 39.53
CA VAL A 319 5.83 -2.91 39.88
C VAL A 319 5.61 -2.55 41.35
N PHE A 320 4.62 -1.70 41.60
CA PHE A 320 4.16 -1.30 42.92
C PHE A 320 2.78 -1.95 43.22
N GLU A 321 2.25 -1.81 44.39
CA GLU A 321 0.98 -2.46 44.78
C GLU A 321 -0.20 -2.05 43.87
N ASN A 322 -0.30 -0.75 43.50
CA ASN A 322 -1.45 -0.21 42.76
C ASN A 322 -1.10 0.40 41.40
N TRP A 323 0.15 0.39 41.01
CA TRP A 323 0.58 0.98 39.74
C TRP A 323 1.91 0.40 39.26
N MET A 324 2.19 0.62 38.01
CA MET A 324 3.45 0.24 37.38
C MET A 324 4.12 1.45 36.77
N PHE A 325 5.44 1.50 36.86
CA PHE A 325 6.25 2.53 36.22
C PHE A 325 7.26 1.88 35.28
N THR A 326 7.33 2.37 34.06
CA THR A 326 8.30 1.91 33.06
C THR A 326 9.11 3.09 32.56
N ALA A 327 10.42 2.98 32.60
CA ALA A 327 11.34 3.88 31.89
C ALA A 327 11.95 3.12 30.72
N TYR A 328 12.11 3.78 29.58
CA TYR A 328 12.71 3.17 28.41
C TYR A 328 13.67 4.12 27.66
N LEU A 329 14.62 3.50 27.01
CA LEU A 329 15.49 4.12 25.99
C LEU A 329 15.27 3.37 24.68
N ASP A 330 14.81 4.06 23.65
CA ASP A 330 14.65 3.57 22.28
C ASP A 330 15.67 4.29 21.38
N LEU A 331 16.59 3.52 20.80
CA LEU A 331 17.62 4.02 19.91
C LEU A 331 17.25 3.68 18.47
N GLN A 332 16.60 4.62 17.78
CA GLN A 332 16.20 4.45 16.39
C GLN A 332 17.39 4.65 15.47
N ASN A 333 17.46 3.84 14.42
CA ASN A 333 18.59 3.80 13.49
C ASN A 333 19.96 3.70 14.22
N ALA A 334 20.09 2.72 15.10
CA ALA A 334 21.26 2.51 15.96
C ALA A 334 22.58 2.39 15.17
N THR A 335 22.54 1.98 13.91
CA THR A 335 23.69 1.92 13.00
C THR A 335 24.03 3.26 12.37
N ASN A 336 23.24 4.30 12.61
CA ASN A 336 23.37 5.64 12.00
C ASN A 336 23.51 5.59 10.46
N ARG A 337 22.79 4.66 9.82
CA ARG A 337 22.84 4.51 8.37
C ARG A 337 22.13 5.67 7.69
N GLN A 338 22.80 6.28 6.71
CA GLN A 338 22.21 7.29 5.83
C GLN A 338 21.34 6.62 4.78
N ASN A 339 20.08 6.32 5.12
CA ASN A 339 19.11 5.78 4.19
C ASN A 339 18.75 6.83 3.13
N ALA A 340 18.72 6.41 1.86
CA ALA A 340 18.45 7.31 0.75
C ALA A 340 16.93 7.60 0.62
N GLU A 341 16.54 8.86 0.74
CA GLU A 341 15.16 9.32 0.48
C GLU A 341 14.96 9.84 -0.94
N GLY A 342 16.04 10.17 -1.64
CA GLY A 342 16.01 10.68 -3.00
C GLY A 342 17.39 11.07 -3.49
N TRP A 343 17.44 11.56 -4.73
CA TRP A 343 18.60 12.19 -5.30
C TRP A 343 18.44 13.71 -5.27
N ARG A 344 19.51 14.43 -4.96
CA ARG A 344 19.68 15.83 -5.25
C ARG A 344 20.62 15.96 -6.44
N TYR A 345 20.25 16.76 -7.40
CA TYR A 345 21.07 17.08 -8.55
C TYR A 345 21.56 18.53 -8.44
N ASN A 346 22.73 18.81 -8.98
CA ASN A 346 23.16 20.18 -9.21
C ASN A 346 22.34 20.83 -10.35
N PHE A 347 22.60 22.10 -10.66
CA PHE A 347 21.77 22.91 -11.55
C PHE A 347 21.72 22.38 -13.00
N ASP A 348 22.79 21.71 -13.48
CA ASP A 348 22.90 21.16 -14.82
C ASP A 348 22.72 19.63 -14.87
N SER A 349 22.32 19.01 -13.75
CA SER A 349 22.14 17.55 -13.58
C SER A 349 23.39 16.69 -13.85
N SER A 350 24.59 17.28 -13.91
CA SER A 350 25.84 16.54 -14.12
C SER A 350 26.30 15.77 -12.89
N GLU A 351 25.95 16.23 -11.68
CA GLU A 351 26.25 15.57 -10.43
C GLU A 351 24.99 15.23 -9.65
N LYS A 352 25.03 14.10 -8.95
CA LYS A 352 23.96 13.70 -8.03
C LYS A 352 24.51 13.29 -6.68
N ARG A 353 23.76 13.60 -5.61
CA ARG A 353 24.04 13.18 -4.23
C ARG A 353 22.79 12.60 -3.58
N ILE A 354 22.99 11.68 -2.65
CA ILE A 354 21.87 11.13 -1.86
C ILE A 354 21.32 12.22 -0.95
N ARG A 355 19.99 12.39 -0.96
CA ARG A 355 19.28 13.04 0.13
C ARG A 355 19.06 12.01 1.23
N ALA A 356 19.84 12.14 2.32
CA ALA A 356 19.78 11.21 3.43
C ALA A 356 18.52 11.42 4.28
N GLY A 357 17.99 10.33 4.78
CA GLY A 357 16.92 10.31 5.78
C GLY A 357 17.43 10.62 7.20
N LEU A 358 16.63 10.28 8.18
CA LEU A 358 16.91 10.58 9.58
C LEU A 358 18.18 9.83 10.09
N PRO A 359 19.04 10.53 10.87
CA PRO A 359 20.19 9.91 11.53
C PRO A 359 19.75 9.02 12.71
N ILE A 360 20.69 8.62 13.53
CA ILE A 360 20.40 7.98 14.83
C ILE A 360 19.60 8.93 15.74
N ILE A 361 18.51 8.43 16.31
CA ILE A 361 17.63 9.22 17.19
C ILE A 361 17.44 8.47 18.52
N PRO A 362 18.01 8.94 19.63
CA PRO A 362 17.70 8.43 20.95
C PRO A 362 16.36 9.03 21.44
N VAL A 363 15.48 8.17 21.91
CA VAL A 363 14.19 8.54 22.51
C VAL A 363 14.12 7.97 23.93
N ILE A 364 13.91 8.82 24.90
CA ILE A 364 13.71 8.43 26.30
C ILE A 364 12.24 8.66 26.64
N GLY A 365 11.62 7.69 27.28
CA GLY A 365 10.23 7.81 27.69
C GLY A 365 9.96 7.20 29.07
N LEU A 366 8.91 7.71 29.67
CA LEU A 366 8.38 7.26 30.97
C LEU A 366 6.90 6.94 30.79
N LYS A 367 6.45 5.82 31.38
CA LYS A 367 5.05 5.37 31.33
C LYS A 367 4.60 4.96 32.72
N GLY A 368 3.49 5.50 33.20
CA GLY A 368 2.77 5.07 34.40
C GLY A 368 1.49 4.34 33.99
N GLU A 369 1.19 3.24 34.66
CA GLU A 369 -0.04 2.43 34.46
C GLU A 369 -0.67 2.20 35.83
N PHE A 370 -1.96 2.61 36.01
CA PHE A 370 -2.73 2.57 37.25
C PHE A 370 -3.86 1.56 37.16
#